data_8294f27b0d1e0dd8463e522942dfa391
#
_entry.id   8294f27b0d1e0dd8463e522942dfa391
#
_cell.length_a   1.000
_cell.length_b   1.000
_cell.length_c   1.000
_cell.angle_alpha   90.00
_cell.angle_beta   90.00
_cell.angle_gamma   90.00
#
_symmetry.space_group_name_H-M   'P 1'
#
loop_
_entity.id
_entity.type
_entity.pdbx_description
1 polymer ?
#
loop_
_entity_poly.entity_id
_entity_poly.type
_entity_poly.pdbx_seq_one_letter_code
_entity_poly.pdbx_strand_id
1 'polypeptide(L)'
;MTKKITPLIKEFSFKDIKRNIPKRKNSAHKGDHGKLLVIAGDEGFGGAGIMSAESGLKAGAGLVRLLTRKLHISASLARNPEIMVSGADNAQDLEENLSWPNAIVAGPGMFENFWSEQILFKLLVKITEKKIPVLLDAGALRLLTYKAFSKMKLHDQMVLTPHPGEAADMLKVSTQEIQKNRIESAKKLQKKYNCIIVLKGQGTIICNKKEIYLCASGGPELAVAGTGDIL
;
A
#
# COMPACT_ATOMS: atom_id res chain seq x y z
N MET A 1 26.97 3.17 28.61
CA MET A 1 26.08 4.23 28.02
C MET A 1 26.19 4.16 26.50
N THR A 2 25.29 3.44 25.84
CA THR A 2 25.23 3.38 24.37
C THR A 2 24.66 4.70 23.85
N LYS A 3 25.49 5.48 23.16
CA LYS A 3 25.02 6.67 22.43
C LYS A 3 23.87 6.27 21.50
N LYS A 4 22.65 6.75 21.80
CA LYS A 4 21.53 6.70 20.83
C LYS A 4 21.97 7.52 19.62
N ILE A 5 22.42 6.85 18.56
CA ILE A 5 22.63 7.48 17.26
C ILE A 5 21.24 7.82 16.75
N THR A 6 20.88 9.10 16.79
CA THR A 6 19.67 9.58 16.14
C THR A 6 19.89 9.38 14.63
N PRO A 7 19.08 8.57 13.93
CA PRO A 7 19.29 8.37 12.52
C PRO A 7 19.18 9.72 11.78
N LEU A 8 20.12 9.98 10.90
CA LEU A 8 20.15 11.18 10.08
C LEU A 8 18.89 11.16 9.18
N ILE A 9 18.10 12.23 9.24
CA ILE A 9 16.94 12.39 8.35
C ILE A 9 17.48 12.88 7.01
N LYS A 10 17.18 12.13 5.95
CA LYS A 10 17.59 12.44 4.59
C LYS A 10 16.41 13.07 3.85
N GLU A 11 16.52 14.29 3.43
CA GLU A 11 15.56 14.87 2.48
C GLU A 11 15.83 14.34 1.08
N PHE A 12 14.77 14.11 0.31
CA PHE A 12 14.87 13.72 -1.08
C PHE A 12 13.80 14.42 -1.94
N SER A 13 14.13 14.57 -3.21
CA SER A 13 13.27 15.13 -4.23
C SER A 13 13.09 14.16 -5.39
N PHE A 14 12.22 14.50 -6.35
CA PHE A 14 12.07 13.70 -7.56
C PHE A 14 13.39 13.51 -8.34
N LYS A 15 14.29 14.50 -8.31
CA LYS A 15 15.61 14.40 -8.97
C LYS A 15 16.44 13.24 -8.41
N ASP A 16 16.35 13.00 -7.11
CA ASP A 16 17.09 11.93 -6.43
C ASP A 16 16.53 10.56 -6.80
N ILE A 17 15.19 10.46 -6.91
CA ILE A 17 14.50 9.23 -7.29
C ILE A 17 14.73 8.89 -8.77
N LYS A 18 14.70 9.90 -9.66
CA LYS A 18 14.80 9.71 -11.11
C LYS A 18 16.03 8.89 -11.53
N ARG A 19 17.12 9.01 -10.78
CA ARG A 19 18.36 8.26 -11.03
C ARG A 19 18.21 6.75 -10.79
N ASN A 20 17.25 6.35 -9.95
CA ASN A 20 17.01 4.97 -9.56
C ASN A 20 15.89 4.31 -10.39
N ILE A 21 15.18 5.07 -11.24
CA ILE A 21 14.18 4.52 -12.14
C ILE A 21 14.89 3.75 -13.26
N PRO A 22 14.69 2.44 -13.39
CA PRO A 22 15.37 1.65 -14.40
C PRO A 22 14.96 2.06 -15.81
N LYS A 23 15.92 2.21 -16.69
CA LYS A 23 15.64 2.44 -18.12
C LYS A 23 15.13 1.15 -18.76
N ARG A 24 14.04 1.23 -19.50
CA ARG A 24 13.51 0.09 -20.26
C ARG A 24 14.43 -0.22 -21.43
N LYS A 25 14.67 -1.51 -21.67
CA LYS A 25 15.41 -1.97 -22.86
C LYS A 25 14.50 -1.90 -24.07
N ASN A 26 15.08 -1.61 -25.25
CA ASN A 26 14.30 -1.58 -26.52
C ASN A 26 13.64 -2.91 -26.85
N SER A 27 14.22 -4.04 -26.41
CA SER A 27 13.71 -5.39 -26.60
C SER A 27 12.78 -5.87 -25.50
N ALA A 28 12.42 -5.01 -24.52
CA ALA A 28 11.59 -5.40 -23.39
C ALA A 28 10.13 -5.62 -23.81
N HIS A 29 9.50 -6.61 -23.21
CA HIS A 29 8.06 -6.88 -23.36
C HIS A 29 7.31 -6.61 -22.05
N LYS A 30 5.99 -6.58 -22.08
CA LYS A 30 5.15 -6.26 -20.90
C LYS A 30 5.44 -7.12 -19.66
N GLY A 31 5.85 -8.37 -19.83
CA GLY A 31 6.19 -9.26 -18.72
C GLY A 31 7.46 -8.87 -17.95
N ASP A 32 8.39 -8.12 -18.59
CA ASP A 32 9.64 -7.67 -17.97
C ASP A 32 9.46 -6.53 -16.99
N HIS A 33 8.31 -5.86 -17.04
CA HIS A 33 8.02 -4.68 -16.23
C HIS A 33 7.14 -4.98 -15.00
N GLY A 34 7.08 -6.25 -14.63
CA GLY A 34 6.39 -6.70 -13.42
C GLY A 34 4.88 -6.89 -13.59
N LYS A 35 4.33 -7.63 -12.66
CA LYS A 35 2.92 -8.00 -12.56
C LYS A 35 2.38 -7.49 -11.23
N LEU A 36 1.47 -6.54 -11.27
CA LEU A 36 0.85 -5.93 -10.10
C LEU A 36 -0.55 -6.51 -9.89
N LEU A 37 -0.82 -7.05 -8.70
CA LEU A 37 -2.17 -7.38 -8.24
C LEU A 37 -2.65 -6.27 -7.29
N VAL A 38 -3.77 -5.66 -7.62
CA VAL A 38 -4.46 -4.69 -6.76
C VAL A 38 -5.69 -5.37 -6.19
N ILE A 39 -5.80 -5.46 -4.86
CA ILE A 39 -6.92 -6.03 -4.12
C ILE A 39 -7.65 -4.88 -3.44
N ALA A 40 -8.76 -4.45 -4.02
CA ALA A 40 -9.37 -3.16 -3.66
C ALA A 40 -10.84 -3.08 -4.09
N GLY A 41 -11.55 -2.08 -3.57
CA GLY A 41 -12.89 -1.75 -4.04
C GLY A 41 -13.98 -2.68 -3.53
N ASP A 42 -14.39 -2.47 -2.29
CA ASP A 42 -15.61 -3.08 -1.72
C ASP A 42 -16.88 -2.42 -2.28
N GLU A 43 -18.06 -2.91 -1.90
CA GLU A 43 -19.35 -2.38 -2.36
C GLU A 43 -19.44 -0.86 -2.12
N GLY A 44 -19.78 -0.11 -3.19
CA GLY A 44 -19.81 1.35 -3.17
C GLY A 44 -18.47 2.06 -3.34
N PHE A 45 -17.32 1.34 -3.28
CA PHE A 45 -15.97 1.92 -3.31
C PHE A 45 -15.09 1.36 -4.44
N GLY A 46 -15.70 0.84 -5.50
CA GLY A 46 -14.99 0.35 -6.68
C GLY A 46 -14.06 1.38 -7.33
N GLY A 47 -14.39 2.66 -7.22
CA GLY A 47 -13.57 3.77 -7.75
C GLY A 47 -12.15 3.79 -7.17
N ALA A 48 -11.97 3.52 -5.88
CA ALA A 48 -10.65 3.43 -5.25
C ALA A 48 -9.80 2.31 -5.88
N GLY A 49 -10.40 1.13 -6.11
CA GLY A 49 -9.74 0.02 -6.78
C GLY A 49 -9.34 0.34 -8.22
N ILE A 50 -10.22 0.99 -8.97
CA ILE A 50 -9.96 1.42 -10.34
C ILE A 50 -8.79 2.42 -10.39
N MET A 51 -8.81 3.46 -9.55
CA MET A 51 -7.75 4.48 -9.49
C MET A 51 -6.40 3.89 -9.10
N SER A 52 -6.37 2.99 -8.11
CA SER A 52 -5.14 2.31 -7.71
C SER A 52 -4.56 1.44 -8.83
N ALA A 53 -5.41 0.71 -9.55
CA ALA A 53 -4.97 -0.12 -10.66
C ALA A 53 -4.47 0.71 -11.86
N GLU A 54 -5.17 1.80 -12.21
CA GLU A 54 -4.73 2.77 -13.23
C GLU A 54 -3.40 3.41 -12.86
N SER A 55 -3.22 3.78 -11.59
CA SER A 55 -1.98 4.36 -11.08
C SER A 55 -0.80 3.39 -11.22
N GLY A 56 -1.00 2.14 -10.85
CA GLY A 56 -0.01 1.09 -11.03
C GLY A 56 0.43 0.90 -12.48
N LEU A 57 -0.52 0.93 -13.42
CA LEU A 57 -0.24 0.85 -14.85
C LEU A 57 0.54 2.08 -15.33
N LYS A 58 0.10 3.28 -14.96
CA LYS A 58 0.76 4.56 -15.30
C LYS A 58 2.15 4.71 -14.67
N ALA A 59 2.35 4.15 -13.46
CA ALA A 59 3.66 4.11 -12.79
C ALA A 59 4.64 3.15 -13.47
N GLY A 60 4.16 2.30 -14.40
CA GLY A 60 5.02 1.50 -15.25
C GLY A 60 4.96 -0.02 -15.01
N ALA A 61 3.99 -0.53 -14.25
CA ALA A 61 3.75 -1.96 -14.21
C ALA A 61 3.41 -2.49 -15.62
N GLY A 62 4.02 -3.59 -16.02
CA GLY A 62 3.82 -4.16 -17.33
C GLY A 62 2.46 -4.84 -17.50
N LEU A 63 1.95 -5.40 -16.42
CA LEU A 63 0.64 -6.04 -16.34
C LEU A 63 0.00 -5.68 -14.99
N VAL A 64 -1.26 -5.25 -15.00
CA VAL A 64 -2.01 -4.97 -13.79
C VAL A 64 -3.29 -5.80 -13.77
N ARG A 65 -3.58 -6.39 -12.62
CA ARG A 65 -4.85 -7.06 -12.35
C ARG A 65 -5.51 -6.42 -11.14
N LEU A 66 -6.77 -6.05 -11.29
CA LEU A 66 -7.64 -5.62 -10.19
C LEU A 66 -8.48 -6.82 -9.73
N LEU A 67 -8.35 -7.19 -8.46
CA LEU A 67 -9.25 -8.09 -7.76
C LEU A 67 -10.19 -7.26 -6.89
N THR A 68 -11.47 -7.29 -7.20
CA THR A 68 -12.49 -6.42 -6.59
C THR A 68 -13.81 -7.18 -6.43
N ARG A 69 -14.86 -6.55 -5.89
CA ARG A 69 -16.20 -7.13 -5.89
C ARG A 69 -16.71 -7.31 -7.32
N LYS A 70 -17.41 -8.39 -7.62
CA LYS A 70 -17.91 -8.72 -8.97
C LYS A 70 -18.71 -7.60 -9.61
N LEU A 71 -19.47 -6.85 -8.81
CA LEU A 71 -20.29 -5.73 -9.28
C LEU A 71 -19.48 -4.59 -9.94
N HIS A 72 -18.16 -4.53 -9.72
CA HIS A 72 -17.30 -3.48 -10.28
C HIS A 72 -16.59 -3.88 -11.58
N ILE A 73 -16.73 -5.14 -12.04
CA ILE A 73 -16.01 -5.64 -13.23
C ILE A 73 -16.37 -4.79 -14.47
N SER A 74 -17.67 -4.63 -14.76
CA SER A 74 -18.12 -3.90 -15.95
C SER A 74 -17.67 -2.44 -15.93
N ALA A 75 -17.78 -1.77 -14.79
CA ALA A 75 -17.32 -0.38 -14.64
C ALA A 75 -15.80 -0.25 -14.83
N SER A 76 -15.02 -1.21 -14.29
CA SER A 76 -13.56 -1.23 -14.43
C SER A 76 -13.14 -1.41 -15.89
N LEU A 77 -13.74 -2.36 -16.60
CA LEU A 77 -13.44 -2.60 -18.02
C LEU A 77 -13.90 -1.45 -18.93
N ALA A 78 -15.04 -0.83 -18.63
CA ALA A 78 -15.50 0.35 -19.35
C ALA A 78 -14.57 1.56 -19.16
N ARG A 79 -13.98 1.70 -17.97
CA ARG A 79 -13.06 2.79 -17.64
C ARG A 79 -11.67 2.57 -18.22
N ASN A 80 -11.11 1.38 -18.08
CA ASN A 80 -9.77 1.06 -18.58
C ASN A 80 -9.67 -0.41 -18.99
N PRO A 81 -9.82 -0.73 -20.30
CA PRO A 81 -9.78 -2.10 -20.80
C PRO A 81 -8.38 -2.74 -20.75
N GLU A 82 -7.32 -1.99 -20.47
CA GLU A 82 -5.96 -2.53 -20.36
C GLU A 82 -5.73 -3.24 -19.01
N ILE A 83 -6.58 -2.97 -18.02
CA ILE A 83 -6.51 -3.61 -16.70
C ILE A 83 -7.30 -4.91 -16.73
N MET A 84 -6.65 -6.02 -16.39
CA MET A 84 -7.33 -7.28 -16.16
C MET A 84 -8.16 -7.20 -14.88
N VAL A 85 -9.42 -7.60 -14.90
CA VAL A 85 -10.30 -7.51 -13.74
C VAL A 85 -10.81 -8.89 -13.36
N SER A 86 -10.73 -9.23 -12.09
CA SER A 86 -11.30 -10.45 -11.51
C SER A 86 -12.22 -10.07 -10.35
N GLY A 87 -13.36 -10.74 -10.28
CA GLY A 87 -14.26 -10.59 -9.13
C GLY A 87 -13.86 -11.54 -8.01
N ALA A 88 -13.95 -11.08 -6.78
CA ALA A 88 -13.80 -11.91 -5.59
C ALA A 88 -15.00 -11.73 -4.66
N ASP A 89 -15.72 -12.81 -4.39
CA ASP A 89 -16.78 -12.83 -3.40
C ASP A 89 -16.29 -13.41 -2.07
N ASN A 90 -15.20 -14.18 -2.10
CA ASN A 90 -14.65 -14.87 -0.95
C ASN A 90 -13.12 -15.05 -1.05
N ALA A 91 -12.51 -15.59 0.02
CA ALA A 91 -11.08 -15.80 0.10
C ALA A 91 -10.53 -16.88 -0.87
N GLN A 92 -11.36 -17.77 -1.40
CA GLN A 92 -10.93 -18.77 -2.39
C GLN A 92 -10.60 -18.11 -3.71
N ASP A 93 -11.40 -17.13 -4.15
CA ASP A 93 -11.18 -16.37 -5.38
C ASP A 93 -9.84 -15.62 -5.35
N LEU A 94 -9.38 -15.20 -4.16
CA LEU A 94 -8.06 -14.61 -3.97
C LEU A 94 -6.94 -15.63 -4.24
N GLU A 95 -7.07 -16.86 -3.75
CA GLU A 95 -5.98 -17.84 -3.82
C GLU A 95 -5.53 -18.14 -5.25
N GLU A 96 -6.48 -18.21 -6.18
CA GLU A 96 -6.22 -18.41 -7.61
C GLU A 96 -5.39 -17.27 -8.23
N ASN A 97 -5.47 -16.07 -7.65
CA ASN A 97 -4.78 -14.88 -8.12
C ASN A 97 -3.39 -14.68 -7.50
N LEU A 98 -3.03 -15.38 -6.41
CA LEU A 98 -1.78 -15.14 -5.67
C LEU A 98 -0.52 -15.79 -6.27
N SER A 99 -0.65 -16.69 -7.23
CA SER A 99 0.50 -17.29 -7.92
C SER A 99 1.09 -16.40 -9.00
N TRP A 100 0.35 -15.37 -9.43
CA TRP A 100 0.63 -14.57 -10.62
C TRP A 100 1.50 -13.31 -10.34
N PRO A 101 1.31 -12.51 -9.24
CA PRO A 101 1.93 -11.20 -9.09
C PRO A 101 3.39 -11.26 -8.62
N ASN A 102 4.13 -10.18 -8.96
CA ASN A 102 5.43 -9.87 -8.39
C ASN A 102 5.32 -8.83 -7.25
N ALA A 103 4.24 -8.07 -7.23
CA ALA A 103 3.92 -7.11 -6.17
C ALA A 103 2.40 -7.05 -5.97
N ILE A 104 1.96 -6.68 -4.78
CA ILE A 104 0.56 -6.59 -4.40
C ILE A 104 0.30 -5.25 -3.74
N VAL A 105 -0.84 -4.62 -4.06
CA VAL A 105 -1.44 -3.52 -3.32
C VAL A 105 -2.76 -4.03 -2.75
N ALA A 106 -3.03 -3.79 -1.46
CA ALA A 106 -4.30 -4.16 -0.85
C ALA A 106 -4.80 -3.06 0.11
N GLY A 107 -6.10 -2.80 0.08
CA GLY A 107 -6.72 -1.89 1.04
C GLY A 107 -7.52 -0.72 0.50
N PRO A 108 -7.15 -0.09 -0.63
CA PRO A 108 -7.94 1.01 -1.18
C PRO A 108 -9.41 0.62 -1.37
N GLY A 109 -10.33 1.41 -0.79
CA GLY A 109 -11.76 1.11 -0.85
C GLY A 109 -12.21 -0.20 -0.16
N MET A 110 -11.38 -0.80 0.68
CA MET A 110 -11.80 -1.89 1.57
C MET A 110 -12.44 -1.33 2.84
N PHE A 111 -13.45 -2.01 3.35
CA PHE A 111 -14.12 -1.67 4.61
C PHE A 111 -13.85 -2.68 5.72
N GLU A 112 -14.21 -2.32 6.92
CA GLU A 112 -14.15 -3.17 8.12
C GLU A 112 -15.36 -4.11 8.15
N ASN A 113 -15.41 -5.05 7.21
CA ASN A 113 -16.46 -6.05 7.08
C ASN A 113 -15.89 -7.45 6.82
N PHE A 114 -16.77 -8.43 6.82
CA PHE A 114 -16.41 -9.85 6.69
C PHE A 114 -15.62 -10.16 5.40
N TRP A 115 -16.01 -9.56 4.26
CA TRP A 115 -15.31 -9.78 3.01
C TRP A 115 -13.85 -9.30 3.08
N SER A 116 -13.65 -8.07 3.51
CA SER A 116 -12.32 -7.45 3.64
C SER A 116 -11.45 -8.21 4.66
N GLU A 117 -12.04 -8.62 5.80
CA GLU A 117 -11.32 -9.41 6.81
C GLU A 117 -10.84 -10.74 6.25
N GLN A 118 -11.70 -11.50 5.57
CA GLN A 118 -11.33 -12.79 4.98
C GLN A 118 -10.25 -12.64 3.90
N ILE A 119 -10.41 -11.68 3.01
CA ILE A 119 -9.46 -11.42 1.92
C ILE A 119 -8.09 -11.03 2.49
N LEU A 120 -8.05 -10.08 3.42
CA LEU A 120 -6.79 -9.62 4.03
C LEU A 120 -6.14 -10.74 4.86
N PHE A 121 -6.92 -11.48 5.65
CA PHE A 121 -6.40 -12.59 6.44
C PHE A 121 -5.73 -13.65 5.55
N LYS A 122 -6.44 -14.09 4.50
CA LYS A 122 -5.91 -15.07 3.54
C LYS A 122 -4.67 -14.56 2.83
N LEU A 123 -4.68 -13.28 2.41
CA LEU A 123 -3.52 -12.63 1.79
C LEU A 123 -2.30 -12.73 2.72
N LEU A 124 -2.43 -12.25 3.97
CA LEU A 124 -1.31 -12.19 4.91
C LEU A 124 -0.74 -13.58 5.26
N VAL A 125 -1.59 -14.59 5.36
CA VAL A 125 -1.14 -15.98 5.55
C VAL A 125 -0.29 -16.44 4.35
N LYS A 126 -0.78 -16.23 3.13
CA LYS A 126 -0.12 -16.75 1.92
C LYS A 126 1.17 -16.03 1.53
N ILE A 127 1.24 -14.70 1.73
CA ILE A 127 2.46 -13.93 1.38
C ILE A 127 3.63 -14.19 2.34
N THR A 128 3.36 -14.65 3.56
CA THR A 128 4.41 -14.97 4.54
C THR A 128 5.36 -16.04 4.00
N GLU A 129 4.86 -16.97 3.21
CA GLU A 129 5.64 -18.05 2.60
C GLU A 129 6.53 -17.57 1.45
N LYS A 130 6.07 -16.62 0.65
CA LYS A 130 6.71 -16.20 -0.61
C LYS A 130 7.46 -14.89 -0.56
N LYS A 131 7.31 -14.10 0.52
CA LYS A 131 7.88 -12.74 0.70
C LYS A 131 7.67 -11.81 -0.52
N ILE A 132 6.49 -11.89 -1.12
CA ILE A 132 6.11 -10.95 -2.20
C ILE A 132 6.01 -9.56 -1.60
N PRO A 133 6.57 -8.50 -2.22
CA PRO A 133 6.35 -7.12 -1.80
C PRO A 133 4.86 -6.78 -1.78
N VAL A 134 4.38 -6.25 -0.65
CA VAL A 134 2.98 -5.86 -0.47
C VAL A 134 2.90 -4.46 0.10
N LEU A 135 2.08 -3.62 -0.53
CA LEU A 135 1.66 -2.34 0.01
C LEU A 135 0.26 -2.50 0.61
N LEU A 136 0.11 -2.06 1.87
CA LEU A 136 -1.18 -1.99 2.55
C LEU A 136 -1.54 -0.54 2.83
N ASP A 137 -2.76 -0.15 2.42
CA ASP A 137 -3.30 1.19 2.63
C ASP A 137 -4.75 1.14 3.15
N ALA A 138 -5.28 2.25 3.59
CA ALA A 138 -6.68 2.48 3.91
C ALA A 138 -7.31 1.37 4.78
N GLY A 139 -8.37 0.71 4.30
CA GLY A 139 -9.09 -0.34 5.05
C GLY A 139 -8.21 -1.48 5.52
N ALA A 140 -7.19 -1.87 4.77
CA ALA A 140 -6.25 -2.90 5.21
C ALA A 140 -5.46 -2.47 6.47
N LEU A 141 -5.08 -1.18 6.57
CA LEU A 141 -4.39 -0.65 7.76
C LEU A 141 -5.29 -0.66 8.99
N ARG A 142 -6.57 -0.33 8.83
CA ARG A 142 -7.55 -0.39 9.92
C ARG A 142 -7.76 -1.82 10.40
N LEU A 143 -7.94 -2.76 9.49
CA LEU A 143 -8.09 -4.18 9.81
C LEU A 143 -6.87 -4.74 10.56
N LEU A 144 -5.64 -4.29 10.26
CA LEU A 144 -4.44 -4.67 11.01
C LEU A 144 -4.50 -4.30 12.51
N THR A 145 -5.37 -3.37 12.90
CA THR A 145 -5.56 -3.01 14.33
C THR A 145 -6.44 -4.00 15.09
N TYR A 146 -7.18 -4.86 14.39
CA TYR A 146 -8.09 -5.83 14.97
C TYR A 146 -7.37 -7.00 15.63
N LYS A 147 -7.98 -7.54 16.68
CA LYS A 147 -7.44 -8.66 17.45
C LYS A 147 -7.13 -9.88 16.58
N ALA A 148 -7.93 -10.14 15.55
CA ALA A 148 -7.73 -11.24 14.60
C ALA A 148 -6.38 -11.18 13.89
N PHE A 149 -5.87 -9.96 13.64
CA PHE A 149 -4.59 -9.74 12.94
C PHE A 149 -3.40 -9.57 13.88
N SER A 150 -3.59 -9.54 15.21
CA SER A 150 -2.54 -9.24 16.20
C SER A 150 -1.36 -10.21 16.19
N LYS A 151 -1.56 -11.44 15.70
CA LYS A 151 -0.53 -12.47 15.60
C LYS A 151 0.05 -12.62 14.20
N MET A 152 -0.42 -11.82 13.22
CA MET A 152 0.08 -11.87 11.86
C MET A 152 1.53 -11.37 11.79
N LYS A 153 2.40 -12.16 11.18
CA LYS A 153 3.79 -11.79 10.96
C LYS A 153 3.90 -11.07 9.62
N LEU A 154 4.20 -9.78 9.67
CA LEU A 154 4.54 -9.00 8.49
C LEU A 154 6.05 -9.12 8.24
N HIS A 155 6.48 -8.82 7.02
CA HIS A 155 7.91 -8.87 6.65
C HIS A 155 8.43 -7.52 6.16
N ASP A 156 9.72 -7.36 6.13
CA ASP A 156 10.42 -6.09 5.90
C ASP A 156 10.34 -5.54 4.46
N GLN A 157 9.81 -6.32 3.52
CA GLN A 157 9.47 -5.86 2.16
C GLN A 157 8.04 -5.33 2.04
N MET A 158 7.27 -5.33 3.14
CA MET A 158 5.94 -4.73 3.15
C MET A 158 6.03 -3.21 3.39
N VAL A 159 5.12 -2.48 2.75
CA VAL A 159 4.98 -1.04 2.89
C VAL A 159 3.60 -0.74 3.47
N LEU A 160 3.55 0.04 4.55
CA LEU A 160 2.31 0.55 5.13
C LEU A 160 2.25 2.05 4.91
N THR A 161 1.14 2.55 4.39
CA THR A 161 1.00 3.96 3.96
C THR A 161 -0.02 4.75 4.79
N PRO A 162 0.08 4.78 6.15
CA PRO A 162 -0.94 5.43 6.96
C PRO A 162 -0.94 6.95 6.79
N HIS A 163 -2.13 7.55 6.70
CA HIS A 163 -2.32 8.95 7.03
C HIS A 163 -2.32 9.15 8.56
N PRO A 164 -2.24 10.41 9.09
CA PRO A 164 -2.13 10.61 10.54
C PRO A 164 -3.25 9.99 11.37
N GLY A 165 -4.49 9.93 10.87
CA GLY A 165 -5.61 9.28 11.55
C GLY A 165 -5.41 7.77 11.64
N GLU A 166 -5.07 7.11 10.53
CA GLU A 166 -4.77 5.66 10.50
C GLU A 166 -3.57 5.34 11.42
N ALA A 167 -2.53 6.17 11.39
CA ALA A 167 -1.39 6.00 12.28
C ALA A 167 -1.78 6.11 13.77
N ALA A 168 -2.73 6.99 14.09
CA ALA A 168 -3.28 7.15 15.45
C ALA A 168 -4.00 5.87 15.91
N ASP A 169 -4.87 5.32 15.07
CA ASP A 169 -5.56 4.05 15.34
C ASP A 169 -4.56 2.89 15.51
N MET A 170 -3.58 2.79 14.61
CA MET A 170 -2.55 1.77 14.64
C MET A 170 -1.67 1.83 15.90
N LEU A 171 -1.39 3.01 16.44
CA LEU A 171 -0.60 3.21 17.67
C LEU A 171 -1.45 3.35 18.93
N LYS A 172 -2.77 3.48 18.81
CA LYS A 172 -3.74 3.73 19.89
C LYS A 172 -3.43 5.03 20.64
N VAL A 173 -3.20 6.10 19.89
CA VAL A 173 -2.96 7.47 20.38
C VAL A 173 -3.84 8.46 19.63
N SER A 174 -3.81 9.75 19.99
CA SER A 174 -4.55 10.76 19.25
C SER A 174 -3.84 11.18 17.94
N THR A 175 -4.63 11.64 16.96
CA THR A 175 -4.07 12.22 15.71
C THR A 175 -3.18 13.43 15.99
N GLN A 176 -3.50 14.22 17.04
CA GLN A 176 -2.69 15.35 17.48
C GLN A 176 -1.31 14.91 17.97
N GLU A 177 -1.23 13.79 18.70
CA GLU A 177 0.06 13.22 19.13
C GLU A 177 0.91 12.77 17.92
N ILE A 178 0.30 12.13 16.93
CA ILE A 178 0.97 11.77 15.68
C ILE A 178 1.54 13.01 15.00
N GLN A 179 0.73 14.05 14.81
CA GLN A 179 1.13 15.28 14.14
C GLN A 179 2.26 16.03 14.87
N LYS A 180 2.21 16.05 16.20
CA LYS A 180 3.25 16.68 17.03
C LYS A 180 4.59 15.95 16.95
N ASN A 181 4.56 14.62 16.76
CA ASN A 181 5.75 13.76 16.86
C ASN A 181 5.87 12.79 15.66
N ARG A 182 5.71 13.30 14.43
CA ARG A 182 5.61 12.48 13.20
C ARG A 182 6.75 11.48 13.03
N ILE A 183 8.00 11.92 13.23
CA ILE A 183 9.19 11.06 13.07
C ILE A 183 9.18 9.92 14.09
N GLU A 184 8.93 10.23 15.36
CA GLU A 184 8.88 9.20 16.40
C GLU A 184 7.68 8.25 16.21
N SER A 185 6.56 8.76 15.69
CA SER A 185 5.40 7.94 15.35
C SER A 185 5.73 6.97 14.21
N ALA A 186 6.40 7.42 13.16
CA ALA A 186 6.86 6.55 12.08
C ALA A 186 7.82 5.46 12.58
N LYS A 187 8.75 5.78 13.48
CA LYS A 187 9.65 4.79 14.12
C LYS A 187 8.88 3.78 14.98
N LYS A 188 7.90 4.24 15.77
CA LYS A 188 7.06 3.35 16.59
C LYS A 188 6.27 2.38 15.71
N LEU A 189 5.69 2.85 14.60
CA LEU A 189 5.00 2.02 13.61
C LEU A 189 5.95 1.01 12.98
N GLN A 190 7.13 1.47 12.53
CA GLN A 190 8.15 0.60 11.93
C GLN A 190 8.56 -0.52 12.91
N LYS A 191 8.80 -0.19 14.17
CA LYS A 191 9.16 -1.17 15.20
C LYS A 191 8.02 -2.15 15.48
N LYS A 192 6.78 -1.66 15.52
CA LYS A 192 5.59 -2.48 15.82
C LYS A 192 5.30 -3.49 14.70
N TYR A 193 5.34 -3.05 13.45
CA TYR A 193 4.91 -3.87 12.31
C TYR A 193 6.08 -4.49 11.53
N ASN A 194 7.31 -4.07 11.79
CA ASN A 194 8.52 -4.53 11.09
C ASN A 194 8.50 -4.33 9.57
N CYS A 195 7.79 -3.28 9.11
CA CYS A 195 7.58 -2.92 7.71
C CYS A 195 8.20 -1.57 7.38
N ILE A 196 8.23 -1.21 6.11
CA ILE A 196 8.50 0.16 5.67
C ILE A 196 7.24 0.98 5.95
N ILE A 197 7.38 2.13 6.58
CA ILE A 197 6.27 3.04 6.89
C ILE A 197 6.37 4.28 6.02
N VAL A 198 5.29 4.61 5.33
CA VAL A 198 5.10 5.88 4.60
C VAL A 198 4.02 6.66 5.34
N LEU A 199 4.41 7.48 6.32
CA LEU A 199 3.48 8.32 7.08
C LEU A 199 3.10 9.54 6.23
N LYS A 200 1.93 9.47 5.60
CA LYS A 200 1.39 10.50 4.70
C LYS A 200 1.16 11.85 5.41
N GLY A 201 1.17 12.95 4.66
CA GLY A 201 0.90 14.32 5.10
C GLY A 201 1.97 15.30 4.62
N GLN A 202 1.85 16.57 5.01
CA GLN A 202 2.86 17.58 4.68
C GLN A 202 4.24 17.11 5.20
N GLY A 203 5.22 16.98 4.28
CA GLY A 203 6.48 16.34 4.59
C GLY A 203 6.27 14.85 4.91
N THR A 204 5.89 14.05 3.90
CA THR A 204 5.73 12.60 4.06
C THR A 204 7.01 11.95 4.56
N ILE A 205 6.89 11.13 5.61
CA ILE A 205 8.04 10.45 6.23
C ILE A 205 8.06 9.00 5.78
N ILE A 206 9.21 8.58 5.24
CA ILE A 206 9.47 7.17 4.93
C ILE A 206 10.46 6.63 5.94
N CYS A 207 10.09 5.58 6.65
CA CYS A 207 10.89 4.99 7.72
C CYS A 207 11.04 3.49 7.52
N ASN A 208 12.27 3.02 7.43
CA ASN A 208 12.63 1.60 7.51
C ASN A 208 13.52 1.34 8.72
N LYS A 209 14.04 0.11 8.89
CA LYS A 209 14.90 -0.26 10.02
C LYS A 209 16.17 0.58 10.15
N LYS A 210 16.69 1.13 9.05
CA LYS A 210 18.02 1.74 8.99
C LYS A 210 17.96 3.25 8.82
N GLU A 211 16.97 3.74 8.08
CA GLU A 211 16.96 5.10 7.54
C GLU A 211 15.59 5.76 7.65
N ILE A 212 15.62 7.07 7.70
CA ILE A 212 14.43 7.92 7.68
C ILE A 212 14.63 8.93 6.56
N TYR A 213 13.61 9.02 5.71
CA TYR A 213 13.57 9.98 4.62
C TYR A 213 12.39 10.92 4.80
N LEU A 214 12.58 12.16 4.38
CA LEU A 214 11.56 13.20 4.32
C LEU A 214 11.34 13.59 2.85
N CYS A 215 10.12 13.41 2.37
CA CYS A 215 9.71 13.93 1.08
C CYS A 215 9.24 15.38 1.26
N ALA A 216 10.04 16.31 0.74
CA ALA A 216 9.72 17.74 0.79
C ALA A 216 8.85 18.21 -0.39
N SER A 217 8.49 17.30 -1.31
CA SER A 217 7.65 17.59 -2.49
C SER A 217 6.17 17.44 -2.18
N GLY A 218 5.34 18.14 -2.91
CA GLY A 218 3.89 18.17 -2.77
C GLY A 218 3.39 19.37 -1.97
N GLY A 219 2.13 19.73 -2.18
CA GLY A 219 1.48 20.89 -1.60
C GLY A 219 0.01 20.65 -1.28
N PRO A 220 -0.74 21.69 -0.88
CA PRO A 220 -2.15 21.58 -0.49
C PRO A 220 -3.07 21.12 -1.63
N GLU A 221 -2.64 21.24 -2.88
CA GLU A 221 -3.34 20.72 -4.05
C GLU A 221 -3.57 19.21 -4.03
N LEU A 222 -2.77 18.47 -3.25
CA LEU A 222 -2.93 17.03 -3.05
C LEU A 222 -4.04 16.67 -2.06
N ALA A 223 -4.66 17.64 -1.40
CA ALA A 223 -5.75 17.43 -0.43
C ALA A 223 -7.11 17.25 -1.14
N VAL A 224 -7.18 16.31 -2.07
CA VAL A 224 -8.40 15.96 -2.82
C VAL A 224 -8.68 14.46 -2.73
N ALA A 225 -9.95 14.09 -2.96
CA ALA A 225 -10.35 12.68 -2.97
C ALA A 225 -9.58 11.89 -4.05
N GLY A 226 -9.20 10.66 -3.73
CA GLY A 226 -8.49 9.77 -4.64
C GLY A 226 -6.96 9.91 -4.65
N THR A 227 -6.39 10.97 -4.08
CA THR A 227 -4.92 11.14 -4.02
C THR A 227 -4.24 9.99 -3.29
N GLY A 228 -4.84 9.49 -2.21
CA GLY A 228 -4.35 8.32 -1.48
C GLY A 228 -4.38 7.05 -2.32
N ASP A 229 -5.44 6.87 -3.11
CA ASP A 229 -5.62 5.68 -3.97
C ASP A 229 -4.62 5.65 -5.14
N ILE A 230 -4.10 6.81 -5.54
CA ILE A 230 -3.09 6.96 -6.61
C ILE A 230 -1.67 6.71 -6.08
N LEU A 231 -1.41 7.00 -4.80
CA LEU A 231 -0.11 6.80 -4.17
C LEU A 231 0.30 5.33 -4.16
#